data_f914c9615efbacd92547d0e4a7c0c315
#
_entry.id   f914c9615efbacd92547d0e4a7c0c315
#
_cell.length_a   1.000
_cell.length_b   1.000
_cell.length_c   1.000
_cell.angle_alpha   90.00
_cell.angle_beta   90.00
_cell.angle_gamma   90.00
#
_symmetry.space_group_name_H-M   'P 1'
#
loop_
_entity.id
_entity.type
_entity.pdbx_description
1 polymer ?
#
loop_
_entity_poly.entity_id
_entity_poly.type
_entity_poly.pdbx_seq_one_letter_code
_entity_poly.pdbx_strand_id
1 'polypeptide(L)'
;PHPYEKQLTEMAQDAWKRLLFPSLSREIRKELTDTANEQSIATFALNLRPLLMQPPIKNHVVLGFDPGYRMGCKLAVVDETGAVLDTAVIYPTMSKKSIPEAKQTMQRLCEKNNVTCIALGNGTASRESEQFLTEFIRESGLPIQYMVVSEAGASVYSASKLAAQEFPDFDVNLRSAVSIARRLEDPLAELVKIDPKAIGIGQYQHDICLLYTSDAADDRI
;
A
#
# COMPACT_ATOMS: atom_id res chain seq x y z
N PRO A 1 37.27 35.40 47.90
CA PRO A 1 37.35 34.77 46.62
C PRO A 1 38.46 33.73 46.62
N HIS A 2 38.18 32.52 46.19
CA HIS A 2 39.16 31.45 46.11
C HIS A 2 40.19 31.81 45.01
N PRO A 3 41.51 31.64 45.19
CA PRO A 3 42.53 32.12 44.21
C PRO A 3 42.38 31.45 42.84
N TYR A 4 41.69 30.34 42.74
CA TYR A 4 41.46 29.63 41.48
C TYR A 4 40.01 29.66 40.99
N GLU A 5 39.16 30.55 41.53
CA GLU A 5 37.73 30.61 41.22
C GLU A 5 37.45 30.79 39.73
N LYS A 6 38.19 31.69 39.07
CA LYS A 6 38.08 31.94 37.62
C LYS A 6 38.43 30.68 36.82
N GLN A 7 39.51 30.00 37.13
CA GLN A 7 39.97 28.81 36.43
C GLN A 7 38.98 27.66 36.61
N LEU A 8 38.46 27.46 37.82
CA LEU A 8 37.44 26.43 38.11
C LEU A 8 36.13 26.70 37.33
N THR A 9 35.74 27.99 37.23
CA THR A 9 34.55 28.37 36.47
C THR A 9 34.74 28.11 34.97
N GLU A 10 35.87 28.46 34.43
CA GLU A 10 36.22 28.20 33.01
C GLU A 10 36.26 26.72 32.70
N MET A 11 36.86 25.89 33.59
CA MET A 11 36.90 24.44 33.43
C MET A 11 35.48 23.81 33.56
N ALA A 12 34.66 24.28 34.48
CA ALA A 12 33.28 23.81 34.60
C ALA A 12 32.42 24.15 33.37
N GLN A 13 32.59 25.38 32.82
CA GLN A 13 31.90 25.80 31.63
C GLN A 13 32.33 24.97 30.42
N ASP A 14 33.63 24.71 30.28
CA ASP A 14 34.17 23.87 29.21
C ASP A 14 33.66 22.43 29.31
N ALA A 15 33.72 21.83 30.50
CA ALA A 15 33.17 20.50 30.77
C ALA A 15 31.67 20.41 30.46
N TRP A 16 30.90 21.44 30.85
CA TRP A 16 29.48 21.51 30.50
C TRP A 16 29.26 21.53 29.00
N LYS A 17 29.90 22.44 28.27
CA LYS A 17 29.69 22.62 26.82
C LYS A 17 30.17 21.44 25.97
N ARG A 18 31.30 20.85 26.31
CA ARG A 18 31.92 19.80 25.47
C ARG A 18 31.55 18.40 25.90
N LEU A 19 31.25 18.13 27.16
CA LEU A 19 31.05 16.80 27.70
C LEU A 19 29.61 16.57 28.16
N LEU A 20 29.14 17.34 29.12
CA LEU A 20 27.87 17.06 29.79
C LEU A 20 26.67 17.39 28.92
N PHE A 21 26.58 18.59 28.38
CA PHE A 21 25.43 19.01 27.61
C PHE A 21 25.22 18.15 26.35
N PRO A 22 26.25 17.85 25.52
CA PRO A 22 26.09 16.95 24.39
C PRO A 22 25.73 15.51 24.79
N SER A 23 26.24 15.02 25.91
CA SER A 23 25.93 13.69 26.42
C SER A 23 24.48 13.58 26.88
N LEU A 24 24.05 14.49 27.76
CA LEU A 24 22.66 14.55 28.22
C LEU A 24 21.67 14.78 27.09
N SER A 25 22.02 15.67 26.16
CA SER A 25 21.15 15.91 24.99
C SER A 25 20.96 14.66 24.11
N ARG A 26 22.00 13.84 23.94
CA ARG A 26 21.90 12.57 23.22
C ARG A 26 21.06 11.54 23.97
N GLU A 27 21.25 11.46 25.28
CA GLU A 27 20.52 10.53 26.15
C GLU A 27 19.01 10.84 26.12
N ILE A 28 18.64 12.10 26.36
CA ILE A 28 17.24 12.53 26.33
C ILE A 28 16.62 12.30 24.94
N ARG A 29 17.35 12.65 23.86
CA ARG A 29 16.87 12.39 22.49
C ARG A 29 16.66 10.91 22.23
N LYS A 30 17.55 10.06 22.71
CA LYS A 30 17.42 8.62 22.59
C LYS A 30 16.15 8.10 23.30
N GLU A 31 15.94 8.49 24.55
CA GLU A 31 14.74 8.10 25.32
C GLU A 31 13.45 8.55 24.62
N LEU A 32 13.40 9.80 24.11
CA LEU A 32 12.25 10.30 23.37
C LEU A 32 12.03 9.54 22.07
N THR A 33 13.10 9.19 21.36
CA THR A 33 13.04 8.41 20.13
C THR A 33 12.55 6.99 20.41
N ASP A 34 13.08 6.34 21.44
CA ASP A 34 12.67 4.98 21.82
C ASP A 34 11.17 4.94 22.17
N THR A 35 10.70 5.90 22.96
CA THR A 35 9.26 6.04 23.28
C THR A 35 8.41 6.27 22.03
N ALA A 36 8.85 7.15 21.13
CA ALA A 36 8.13 7.42 19.88
C ALA A 36 8.10 6.19 18.95
N ASN A 37 9.19 5.42 18.89
CA ASN A 37 9.27 4.18 18.13
C ASN A 37 8.26 3.13 18.65
N GLU A 38 8.20 2.91 19.95
CA GLU A 38 7.24 1.97 20.56
C GLU A 38 5.79 2.33 20.20
N GLN A 39 5.42 3.61 20.30
CA GLN A 39 4.09 4.07 19.91
C GLN A 39 3.81 3.90 18.43
N SER A 40 4.79 4.16 17.58
CA SER A 40 4.65 4.03 16.13
C SER A 40 4.53 2.56 15.70
N ILE A 41 5.28 1.65 16.33
CA ILE A 41 5.17 0.21 16.15
C ILE A 41 3.78 -0.30 16.58
N ALA A 42 3.30 0.14 17.71
CA ALA A 42 1.95 -0.21 18.17
C ALA A 42 0.87 0.26 17.18
N THR A 43 1.00 1.47 16.64
CA THR A 43 0.10 2.01 15.62
C THR A 43 0.18 1.21 14.32
N PHE A 44 1.38 0.83 13.89
CA PHE A 44 1.58 -0.03 12.72
C PHE A 44 0.86 -1.38 12.91
N ALA A 45 1.04 -2.04 14.04
CA ALA A 45 0.38 -3.31 14.34
C ALA A 45 -1.15 -3.20 14.37
N LEU A 46 -1.69 -2.10 14.94
CA LEU A 46 -3.12 -1.81 14.94
C LEU A 46 -3.69 -1.64 13.53
N ASN A 47 -2.95 -1.05 12.60
CA ASN A 47 -3.36 -0.85 11.22
C ASN A 47 -3.16 -2.10 10.36
N LEU A 48 -2.11 -2.88 10.63
CA LEU A 48 -1.79 -4.09 9.87
C LEU A 48 -2.84 -5.18 10.09
N ARG A 49 -3.23 -5.41 11.34
CA ARG A 49 -4.17 -6.48 11.68
C ARG A 49 -5.50 -6.40 10.92
N PRO A 50 -6.24 -5.28 10.89
CA PRO A 50 -7.48 -5.18 10.11
C PRO A 50 -7.26 -5.39 8.61
N LEU A 51 -6.11 -4.98 8.08
CA LEU A 51 -5.78 -5.16 6.67
C LEU A 51 -5.61 -6.64 6.33
N LEU A 52 -4.89 -7.41 7.16
CA LEU A 52 -4.66 -8.83 6.97
C LEU A 52 -5.91 -9.68 7.26
N MET A 53 -6.74 -9.24 8.20
CA MET A 53 -7.94 -9.97 8.64
C MET A 53 -9.20 -9.55 7.89
N GLN A 54 -9.09 -8.89 6.76
CA GLN A 54 -10.25 -8.62 5.90
C GLN A 54 -10.91 -9.93 5.47
N PRO A 55 -12.26 -10.04 5.56
CA PRO A 55 -12.94 -11.24 5.13
C PRO A 55 -12.79 -11.42 3.60
N PRO A 56 -12.41 -12.62 3.14
CA PRO A 56 -12.30 -12.91 1.72
C PRO A 56 -13.70 -12.96 1.07
N ILE A 57 -13.79 -12.50 -0.17
CA ILE A 57 -14.98 -12.67 -1.01
C ILE A 57 -14.77 -13.91 -1.88
N LYS A 58 -15.53 -14.96 -1.61
CA LYS A 58 -15.40 -16.25 -2.30
C LYS A 58 -16.41 -16.39 -3.44
N ASN A 59 -16.07 -17.22 -4.42
CA ASN A 59 -16.93 -17.59 -5.55
C ASN A 59 -17.34 -16.40 -6.42
N HIS A 60 -16.40 -15.48 -6.64
CA HIS A 60 -16.58 -14.34 -7.53
C HIS A 60 -15.49 -14.32 -8.61
N VAL A 61 -15.88 -13.91 -9.82
CA VAL A 61 -14.92 -13.47 -10.82
C VAL A 61 -14.68 -11.98 -10.58
N VAL A 62 -13.45 -11.63 -10.27
CA VAL A 62 -13.07 -10.28 -9.85
C VAL A 62 -12.27 -9.58 -10.93
N LEU A 63 -12.64 -8.35 -11.26
CA LEU A 63 -11.84 -7.45 -12.08
C LEU A 63 -11.05 -6.51 -11.19
N GLY A 64 -9.72 -6.67 -11.15
CA GLY A 64 -8.82 -5.71 -10.52
C GLY A 64 -8.65 -4.48 -11.38
N PHE A 65 -8.86 -3.34 -10.79
CA PHE A 65 -8.72 -2.03 -11.42
C PHE A 65 -7.61 -1.25 -10.69
N ASP A 66 -6.46 -1.14 -11.35
CA ASP A 66 -5.31 -0.36 -10.87
C ASP A 66 -5.36 1.03 -11.51
N PRO A 67 -5.72 2.09 -10.75
CA PRO A 67 -5.88 3.43 -11.28
C PRO A 67 -4.56 4.06 -11.73
N GLY A 68 -4.59 4.86 -12.80
CA GLY A 68 -3.42 5.60 -13.25
C GLY A 68 -3.77 6.68 -14.27
N TYR A 69 -3.06 7.81 -14.19
CA TYR A 69 -3.27 8.93 -15.13
C TYR A 69 -2.55 8.71 -16.47
N ARG A 70 -1.21 8.75 -16.46
CA ARG A 70 -0.40 8.80 -17.68
C ARG A 70 -0.32 7.47 -18.41
N MET A 71 -0.13 6.40 -17.66
CA MET A 71 0.05 5.05 -18.19
C MET A 71 -1.28 4.31 -18.37
N GLY A 72 -2.40 5.00 -18.12
CA GLY A 72 -3.73 4.41 -18.11
C GLY A 72 -4.01 3.54 -16.89
N CYS A 73 -5.26 3.14 -16.75
CA CYS A 73 -5.71 2.19 -15.73
C CYS A 73 -5.49 0.76 -16.23
N LYS A 74 -4.90 -0.09 -15.41
CA LYS A 74 -4.66 -1.50 -15.71
C LYS A 74 -5.77 -2.34 -15.16
N LEU A 75 -6.22 -3.27 -15.99
CA LEU A 75 -7.30 -4.18 -15.67
C LEU A 75 -6.81 -5.61 -15.74
N ALA A 76 -7.15 -6.41 -14.73
CA ALA A 76 -6.91 -7.84 -14.74
C ALA A 76 -8.14 -8.56 -14.20
N VAL A 77 -8.67 -9.51 -14.95
CA VAL A 77 -9.77 -10.37 -14.51
C VAL A 77 -9.18 -11.64 -13.95
N VAL A 78 -9.59 -11.98 -12.73
CA VAL A 78 -9.21 -13.25 -12.08
C VAL A 78 -10.46 -14.07 -11.78
N ASP A 79 -10.33 -15.39 -11.86
CA ASP A 79 -11.38 -16.31 -11.47
C ASP A 79 -11.39 -16.54 -9.95
N GLU A 80 -12.31 -17.33 -9.46
CA GLU A 80 -12.48 -17.67 -8.04
C GLU A 80 -11.29 -18.41 -7.41
N THR A 81 -10.30 -18.82 -8.20
CA THR A 81 -9.04 -19.42 -7.73
C THR A 81 -7.87 -18.43 -7.79
N GLY A 82 -8.11 -17.20 -8.25
CA GLY A 82 -7.10 -16.18 -8.47
C GLY A 82 -6.30 -16.36 -9.77
N ALA A 83 -6.71 -17.27 -10.68
CA ALA A 83 -6.06 -17.41 -11.98
C ALA A 83 -6.50 -16.28 -12.92
N VAL A 84 -5.56 -15.73 -13.69
CA VAL A 84 -5.83 -14.61 -14.59
C VAL A 84 -6.54 -15.11 -15.86
N LEU A 85 -7.71 -14.55 -16.13
CA LEU A 85 -8.52 -14.86 -17.30
C LEU A 85 -8.29 -13.90 -18.47
N ASP A 86 -8.17 -12.61 -18.18
CA ASP A 86 -8.04 -11.56 -19.21
C ASP A 86 -7.38 -10.31 -18.63
N THR A 87 -6.78 -9.49 -19.48
CA THR A 87 -6.17 -8.22 -19.09
C THR A 87 -6.45 -7.14 -20.13
N ALA A 88 -6.48 -5.88 -19.70
CA ALA A 88 -6.56 -4.72 -20.59
C ALA A 88 -5.95 -3.48 -19.96
N VAL A 89 -5.74 -2.47 -20.79
CA VAL A 89 -5.38 -1.11 -20.36
C VAL A 89 -6.42 -0.16 -20.93
N ILE A 90 -6.94 0.73 -20.08
CA ILE A 90 -7.92 1.75 -20.48
C ILE A 90 -7.45 3.14 -20.03
N TYR A 91 -7.98 4.17 -20.67
CA TYR A 91 -7.60 5.56 -20.44
C TYR A 91 -8.81 6.45 -20.12
N PRO A 92 -9.56 6.19 -19.04
CA PRO A 92 -10.79 6.92 -18.73
C PRO A 92 -10.55 8.38 -18.32
N THR A 93 -9.32 8.72 -17.89
CA THR A 93 -8.97 10.02 -17.34
C THR A 93 -8.18 10.92 -18.30
N MET A 94 -7.71 10.40 -19.43
CA MET A 94 -6.88 11.18 -20.39
C MET A 94 -7.68 12.21 -21.18
N SER A 95 -8.85 11.84 -21.66
CA SER A 95 -9.70 12.75 -22.46
C SER A 95 -11.15 12.26 -22.47
N LYS A 96 -12.09 13.20 -22.71
CA LYS A 96 -13.50 12.83 -22.88
C LYS A 96 -13.72 11.90 -24.11
N LYS A 97 -12.81 11.89 -25.08
CA LYS A 97 -12.90 11.04 -26.27
C LYS A 97 -12.51 9.59 -26.00
N SER A 98 -11.70 9.32 -24.98
CA SER A 98 -11.28 7.95 -24.61
C SER A 98 -12.27 7.23 -23.68
N ILE A 99 -13.23 7.95 -23.09
CA ILE A 99 -14.21 7.36 -22.17
C ILE A 99 -15.09 6.30 -22.86
N PRO A 100 -15.65 6.50 -24.07
CA PRO A 100 -16.47 5.49 -24.71
C PRO A 100 -15.70 4.20 -25.02
N GLU A 101 -14.45 4.29 -25.48
CA GLU A 101 -13.59 3.14 -25.73
C GLU A 101 -13.26 2.40 -24.42
N ALA A 102 -12.98 3.14 -23.34
CA ALA A 102 -12.76 2.56 -22.02
C ALA A 102 -14.00 1.82 -21.52
N LYS A 103 -15.20 2.39 -21.65
CA LYS A 103 -16.47 1.73 -21.30
C LYS A 103 -16.71 0.47 -22.13
N GLN A 104 -16.47 0.52 -23.44
CA GLN A 104 -16.61 -0.65 -24.32
C GLN A 104 -15.65 -1.78 -23.92
N THR A 105 -14.41 -1.46 -23.62
CA THR A 105 -13.41 -2.45 -23.16
C THR A 105 -13.83 -3.07 -21.82
N MET A 106 -14.29 -2.25 -20.87
CA MET A 106 -14.81 -2.72 -19.58
C MET A 106 -16.01 -3.66 -19.79
N GLN A 107 -16.98 -3.27 -20.61
CA GLN A 107 -18.16 -4.08 -20.86
C GLN A 107 -17.79 -5.43 -21.46
N ARG A 108 -16.91 -5.43 -22.49
CA ARG A 108 -16.40 -6.65 -23.10
C ARG A 108 -15.74 -7.59 -22.08
N LEU A 109 -14.89 -7.06 -21.20
CA LEU A 109 -14.22 -7.86 -20.17
C LEU A 109 -15.23 -8.44 -19.18
N CYS A 110 -16.18 -7.62 -18.73
CA CYS A 110 -17.18 -8.03 -17.75
C CYS A 110 -18.12 -9.10 -18.29
N GLU A 111 -18.63 -8.92 -19.53
CA GLU A 111 -19.55 -9.88 -20.17
C GLU A 111 -18.84 -11.19 -20.55
N LYS A 112 -17.66 -11.09 -21.17
CA LYS A 112 -16.90 -12.27 -21.62
C LYS A 112 -16.55 -13.20 -20.45
N ASN A 113 -16.18 -12.65 -19.31
CA ASN A 113 -15.67 -13.40 -18.17
C ASN A 113 -16.67 -13.55 -17.03
N ASN A 114 -17.92 -13.07 -17.18
CA ASN A 114 -18.94 -13.08 -16.13
C ASN A 114 -18.47 -12.41 -14.83
N VAL A 115 -17.83 -11.24 -14.94
CA VAL A 115 -17.34 -10.48 -13.78
C VAL A 115 -18.52 -10.09 -12.89
N THR A 116 -18.41 -10.36 -11.61
CA THR A 116 -19.43 -10.06 -10.61
C THR A 116 -19.00 -8.96 -9.64
N CYS A 117 -17.69 -8.74 -9.48
CA CYS A 117 -17.15 -7.74 -8.59
C CYS A 117 -15.94 -7.03 -9.21
N ILE A 118 -15.78 -5.74 -8.89
CA ILE A 118 -14.61 -4.94 -9.28
C ILE A 118 -13.85 -4.52 -8.03
N ALA A 119 -12.57 -4.86 -7.97
CA ALA A 119 -11.63 -4.41 -6.93
C ALA A 119 -10.95 -3.13 -7.42
N LEU A 120 -11.31 -1.98 -6.89
CA LEU A 120 -10.72 -0.69 -7.23
C LEU A 120 -9.58 -0.36 -6.26
N GLY A 121 -8.37 -0.20 -6.77
CA GLY A 121 -7.23 0.30 -5.99
C GLY A 121 -7.45 1.73 -5.46
N ASN A 122 -6.97 2.02 -4.26
CA ASN A 122 -7.17 3.30 -3.58
C ASN A 122 -6.03 4.31 -3.77
N GLY A 123 -5.16 4.13 -4.75
CA GLY A 123 -4.02 5.00 -4.99
C GLY A 123 -4.32 6.22 -5.86
N THR A 124 -3.32 6.59 -6.65
CA THR A 124 -3.40 7.74 -7.54
C THR A 124 -4.52 7.59 -8.56
N ALA A 125 -5.31 8.65 -8.79
CA ALA A 125 -6.48 8.66 -9.69
C ALA A 125 -7.68 7.77 -9.24
N SER A 126 -7.72 7.32 -7.99
CA SER A 126 -8.81 6.48 -7.50
C SER A 126 -10.17 7.19 -7.54
N ARG A 127 -10.24 8.47 -7.22
CA ARG A 127 -11.49 9.25 -7.25
C ARG A 127 -12.10 9.36 -8.64
N GLU A 128 -11.29 9.70 -9.63
CA GLU A 128 -11.72 9.79 -11.03
C GLU A 128 -12.11 8.42 -11.57
N SER A 129 -11.38 7.39 -11.18
CA SER A 129 -11.69 6.01 -11.53
C SER A 129 -12.98 5.53 -10.89
N GLU A 130 -13.26 5.92 -9.65
CA GLU A 130 -14.51 5.62 -8.94
C GLU A 130 -15.71 6.29 -9.62
N GLN A 131 -15.57 7.54 -10.04
CA GLN A 131 -16.60 8.24 -10.82
C GLN A 131 -16.87 7.52 -12.14
N PHE A 132 -15.82 7.16 -12.87
CA PHE A 132 -15.94 6.40 -14.11
C PHE A 132 -16.63 5.05 -13.90
N LEU A 133 -16.26 4.29 -12.86
CA LEU A 133 -16.88 3.01 -12.53
C LEU A 133 -18.35 3.15 -12.16
N THR A 134 -18.71 4.15 -11.36
CA THR A 134 -20.09 4.41 -10.96
C THR A 134 -20.98 4.72 -12.17
N GLU A 135 -20.47 5.53 -13.11
CA GLU A 135 -21.16 5.81 -14.37
C GLU A 135 -21.27 4.56 -15.24
N PHE A 136 -20.19 3.80 -15.39
CA PHE A 136 -20.16 2.57 -16.17
C PHE A 136 -21.17 1.54 -15.65
N ILE A 137 -21.19 1.26 -14.35
CA ILE A 137 -22.11 0.30 -13.74
C ILE A 137 -23.57 0.73 -13.96
N ARG A 138 -23.87 2.01 -13.77
CA ARG A 138 -25.21 2.55 -14.00
C ARG A 138 -25.68 2.43 -15.46
N GLU A 139 -24.77 2.68 -16.42
CA GLU A 139 -25.11 2.69 -17.83
C GLU A 139 -25.15 1.28 -18.46
N SER A 140 -24.25 0.40 -18.00
CA SER A 140 -24.17 -0.98 -18.52
C SER A 140 -25.35 -1.86 -18.09
N GLY A 141 -25.98 -1.55 -16.95
CA GLY A 141 -27.04 -2.37 -16.37
C GLY A 141 -26.57 -3.76 -15.92
N LEU A 142 -25.27 -4.02 -15.88
CA LEU A 142 -24.69 -5.28 -15.41
C LEU A 142 -24.83 -5.38 -13.87
N PRO A 143 -25.10 -6.57 -13.31
CA PRO A 143 -25.23 -6.79 -11.89
C PRO A 143 -23.86 -6.87 -11.20
N ILE A 144 -23.05 -5.84 -11.36
CA ILE A 144 -21.66 -5.78 -10.87
C ILE A 144 -21.62 -4.83 -9.67
N GLN A 145 -20.91 -5.24 -8.65
CA GLN A 145 -20.56 -4.40 -7.49
C GLN A 145 -19.09 -4.01 -7.55
N TYR A 146 -18.72 -2.90 -6.92
CA TYR A 146 -17.31 -2.57 -6.75
C TYR A 146 -16.96 -2.35 -5.28
N MET A 147 -15.72 -2.62 -4.94
CA MET A 147 -15.15 -2.36 -3.62
C MET A 147 -13.80 -1.66 -3.77
N VAL A 148 -13.56 -0.69 -2.90
CA VAL A 148 -12.24 -0.05 -2.83
C VAL A 148 -11.31 -0.93 -2.01
N VAL A 149 -10.16 -1.27 -2.59
CA VAL A 149 -9.15 -2.16 -2.02
C VAL A 149 -7.88 -1.38 -1.75
N SER A 150 -7.27 -1.63 -0.60
CA SER A 150 -5.96 -1.05 -0.30
C SER A 150 -4.90 -1.60 -1.27
N GLU A 151 -4.19 -0.72 -1.96
CA GLU A 151 -3.05 -1.09 -2.81
C GLU A 151 -1.69 -0.96 -2.10
N ALA A 152 -1.70 -0.80 -0.76
CA ALA A 152 -0.47 -0.70 0.02
C ALA A 152 0.48 -1.86 -0.30
N GLY A 153 1.73 -1.54 -0.67
CA GLY A 153 2.74 -2.50 -1.07
C GLY A 153 2.54 -3.20 -2.43
N ALA A 154 1.45 -2.94 -3.17
CA ALA A 154 1.21 -3.59 -4.46
C ALA A 154 2.31 -3.30 -5.50
N SER A 155 2.83 -2.08 -5.53
CA SER A 155 3.95 -1.70 -6.39
C SER A 155 5.25 -2.41 -6.03
N VAL A 156 5.49 -2.65 -4.74
CA VAL A 156 6.68 -3.41 -4.27
C VAL A 156 6.56 -4.88 -4.66
N TYR A 157 5.38 -5.49 -4.43
CA TYR A 157 5.12 -6.85 -4.87
C TYR A 157 5.30 -6.99 -6.40
N SER A 158 4.67 -6.14 -7.20
CA SER A 158 4.70 -6.24 -8.66
C SER A 158 6.11 -6.17 -9.25
N ALA A 159 7.03 -5.45 -8.59
CA ALA A 159 8.44 -5.36 -8.97
C ALA A 159 9.32 -6.49 -8.37
N SER A 160 8.76 -7.33 -7.50
CA SER A 160 9.51 -8.39 -6.81
C SER A 160 9.87 -9.56 -7.74
N LYS A 161 10.88 -10.34 -7.32
CA LYS A 161 11.25 -11.59 -8.00
C LYS A 161 10.10 -12.61 -7.98
N LEU A 162 9.33 -12.63 -6.88
CA LEU A 162 8.19 -13.52 -6.73
C LEU A 162 7.13 -13.22 -7.78
N ALA A 163 6.73 -11.96 -7.93
CA ALA A 163 5.76 -11.56 -8.96
C ALA A 163 6.27 -11.82 -10.38
N ALA A 164 7.58 -11.67 -10.62
CA ALA A 164 8.18 -12.01 -11.92
C ALA A 164 8.14 -13.51 -12.21
N GLN A 165 8.21 -14.36 -11.19
CA GLN A 165 8.07 -15.82 -11.32
C GLN A 165 6.60 -16.25 -11.50
N GLU A 166 5.67 -15.60 -10.76
CA GLU A 166 4.23 -15.88 -10.91
C GLU A 166 3.70 -15.45 -12.29
N PHE A 167 4.19 -14.31 -12.80
CA PHE A 167 3.71 -13.70 -14.06
C PHE A 167 4.88 -13.24 -14.93
N PRO A 168 5.62 -14.16 -15.55
CA PRO A 168 6.80 -13.81 -16.35
C PRO A 168 6.45 -12.95 -17.59
N ASP A 169 5.27 -13.16 -18.17
CA ASP A 169 4.83 -12.48 -19.38
C ASP A 169 4.12 -11.13 -19.13
N PHE A 170 3.88 -10.78 -17.86
CA PHE A 170 3.20 -9.53 -17.51
C PHE A 170 4.19 -8.44 -17.13
N ASP A 171 3.88 -7.22 -17.52
CA ASP A 171 4.60 -6.06 -17.00
C ASP A 171 4.26 -5.79 -15.53
N VAL A 172 5.06 -4.93 -14.89
CA VAL A 172 4.93 -4.58 -13.48
C VAL A 172 3.52 -4.02 -13.15
N ASN A 173 2.93 -3.26 -14.07
CA ASN A 173 1.63 -2.63 -13.82
C ASN A 173 0.48 -3.66 -13.91
N LEU A 174 0.53 -4.59 -14.84
CA LEU A 174 -0.47 -5.67 -14.91
C LEU A 174 -0.39 -6.58 -13.69
N ARG A 175 0.80 -6.88 -13.18
CA ARG A 175 0.98 -7.65 -11.93
C ARG A 175 0.33 -6.93 -10.74
N SER A 176 0.39 -5.59 -10.69
CA SER A 176 -0.29 -4.79 -9.67
C SER A 176 -1.82 -4.96 -9.75
N ALA A 177 -2.41 -4.89 -10.94
CA ALA A 177 -3.84 -5.08 -11.13
C ALA A 177 -4.31 -6.48 -10.72
N VAL A 178 -3.51 -7.53 -11.01
CA VAL A 178 -3.77 -8.89 -10.53
C VAL A 178 -3.74 -8.96 -9.01
N SER A 179 -2.74 -8.34 -8.39
CA SER A 179 -2.64 -8.30 -6.93
C SER A 179 -3.85 -7.61 -6.29
N ILE A 180 -4.31 -6.49 -6.85
CA ILE A 180 -5.51 -5.78 -6.37
C ILE A 180 -6.76 -6.68 -6.46
N ALA A 181 -6.95 -7.42 -7.55
CA ALA A 181 -8.05 -8.37 -7.67
C ALA A 181 -8.00 -9.47 -6.61
N ARG A 182 -6.85 -10.12 -6.47
CA ARG A 182 -6.63 -11.21 -5.51
C ARG A 182 -6.77 -10.79 -4.06
N ARG A 183 -6.47 -9.53 -3.72
CA ARG A 183 -6.69 -8.98 -2.37
C ARG A 183 -8.15 -8.94 -1.97
N LEU A 184 -9.06 -8.93 -2.93
CA LEU A 184 -10.49 -9.02 -2.64
C LEU A 184 -10.93 -10.46 -2.40
N GLU A 185 -10.32 -11.42 -3.09
CA GLU A 185 -10.63 -12.84 -2.95
C GLU A 185 -10.02 -13.46 -1.70
N ASP A 186 -8.72 -13.25 -1.48
CA ASP A 186 -7.99 -13.71 -0.30
C ASP A 186 -6.92 -12.67 0.10
N PRO A 187 -7.30 -11.68 0.93
CA PRO A 187 -6.39 -10.63 1.35
C PRO A 187 -5.12 -11.14 2.02
N LEU A 188 -5.26 -12.15 2.90
CA LEU A 188 -4.14 -12.69 3.65
C LEU A 188 -3.12 -13.38 2.72
N ALA A 189 -3.58 -14.27 1.83
CA ALA A 189 -2.72 -14.99 0.90
C ALA A 189 -1.93 -14.05 -0.02
N GLU A 190 -2.50 -12.90 -0.36
CA GLU A 190 -1.82 -11.92 -1.21
C GLU A 190 -0.89 -11.00 -0.42
N LEU A 191 -1.32 -10.55 0.76
CA LEU A 191 -0.54 -9.60 1.56
C LEU A 191 0.70 -10.22 2.21
N VAL A 192 0.68 -11.52 2.54
CA VAL A 192 1.87 -12.22 3.09
C VAL A 192 3.04 -12.33 2.09
N LYS A 193 2.79 -12.06 0.81
CA LYS A 193 3.85 -11.99 -0.22
C LYS A 193 4.67 -10.70 -0.15
N ILE A 194 4.22 -9.73 0.65
CA ILE A 194 4.80 -8.39 0.75
C ILE A 194 5.53 -8.26 2.09
N ASP A 195 6.77 -7.80 2.06
CA ASP A 195 7.49 -7.45 3.29
C ASP A 195 6.65 -6.41 4.07
N PRO A 196 6.33 -6.64 5.34
CA PRO A 196 5.56 -5.70 6.16
C PRO A 196 6.11 -4.28 6.15
N LYS A 197 7.43 -4.11 6.02
CA LYS A 197 8.08 -2.81 5.89
C LYS A 197 7.65 -2.01 4.66
N ALA A 198 7.24 -2.71 3.60
CA ALA A 198 6.77 -2.11 2.36
C ALA A 198 5.27 -1.77 2.37
N ILE A 199 4.54 -2.18 3.42
CA ILE A 199 3.14 -1.84 3.60
C ILE A 199 3.06 -0.48 4.29
N GLY A 200 2.79 0.57 3.54
CA GLY A 200 2.79 1.98 4.00
C GLY A 200 1.55 2.35 4.83
N ILE A 201 1.38 1.73 5.99
CA ILE A 201 0.24 1.95 6.90
C ILE A 201 0.65 2.47 8.29
N GLY A 202 1.96 2.61 8.54
CA GLY A 202 2.51 3.13 9.80
C GLY A 202 2.62 4.65 9.80
N GLN A 203 2.63 5.23 11.01
CA GLN A 203 3.01 6.62 11.21
C GLN A 203 4.54 6.72 11.30
N TYR A 204 5.12 7.72 10.64
CA TYR A 204 6.58 7.95 10.66
C TYR A 204 7.42 6.71 10.26
N GLN A 205 6.85 5.82 9.46
CA GLN A 205 7.45 4.53 9.11
C GLN A 205 8.83 4.67 8.44
N HIS A 206 9.10 5.79 7.76
CA HIS A 206 10.40 6.08 7.15
C HIS A 206 11.48 6.51 8.18
N ASP A 207 11.05 7.02 9.33
CA ASP A 207 11.94 7.53 10.38
C ASP A 207 12.20 6.49 11.47
N ILE A 208 11.40 5.43 11.52
CA ILE A 208 11.51 4.33 12.48
C ILE A 208 12.56 3.33 12.00
N CYS A 209 13.31 2.75 12.92
CA CYS A 209 14.19 1.63 12.60
C CYS A 209 13.39 0.45 12.03
N LEU A 210 13.65 0.12 10.75
CA LEU A 210 12.89 -0.88 10.00
C LEU A 210 12.92 -2.29 10.62
N LEU A 211 13.90 -2.59 11.48
CA LEU A 211 13.96 -3.85 12.24
C LEU A 211 12.79 -3.99 13.21
N TYR A 212 12.44 -2.91 13.93
CA TYR A 212 11.35 -2.94 14.90
C TYR A 212 9.98 -3.15 14.26
N THR A 213 9.75 -2.66 13.04
CA THR A 213 8.46 -2.85 12.35
C THR A 213 8.25 -4.29 11.89
N SER A 214 9.31 -5.02 11.55
CA SER A 214 9.21 -6.45 11.22
C SER A 214 8.92 -7.30 12.45
N ASP A 215 9.60 -7.03 13.57
CA ASP A 215 9.38 -7.76 14.82
C ASP A 215 7.93 -7.56 15.32
N ALA A 216 7.36 -6.35 15.18
CA ALA A 216 5.98 -6.08 15.54
C ALA A 216 4.95 -6.84 14.66
N ALA A 217 5.29 -7.15 13.41
CA ALA A 217 4.46 -7.96 12.54
C ALA A 217 4.51 -9.44 12.92
N ASP A 218 5.68 -9.94 13.32
CA ASP A 218 5.89 -11.35 13.70
C ASP A 218 5.28 -11.69 15.05
N ASP A 219 5.36 -10.78 16.02
CA ASP A 219 4.91 -11.03 17.41
C ASP A 219 3.40 -10.85 17.65
N ARG A 220 2.65 -10.25 16.71
CA ARG A 220 1.26 -9.80 16.95
C ARG A 220 0.22 -10.28 15.93
N ILE A 221 0.60 -11.05 14.97
CA ILE A 221 -0.30 -11.71 14.01
C ILE A 221 -0.52 -13.16 14.38
#